data_ba5535aae3c0ffd73fd2a6e1e2f81b47
#
_entry.id   ba5535aae3c0ffd73fd2a6e1e2f81b47
#
_cell.length_a   1.000
_cell.length_b   1.000
_cell.length_c   1.000
_cell.angle_alpha   90.00
_cell.angle_beta   90.00
_cell.angle_gamma   90.00
#
_symmetry.space_group_name_H-M   'P 1'
#
loop_
_entity.id
_entity.type
_entity.pdbx_description
1 polymer ?
#
loop_
_entity_poly.entity_id
_entity_poly.type
_entity_poly.pdbx_seq_one_letter_code
_entity_poly.pdbx_strand_id
1 'polypeptide(L)'
;TDLGVNIYIDRALAGAWGKGERLYMQGPWKQGAPSQGYQLPLTPAQLYRAGIAATNAHCRKAYGRSFDRIEDAQREEVLIGLSTAKIKFDNGLPVRVFWATVYQTVIEGMYSDPIYGGNRNKAGWAIIGFPGIIAVHRDHVEKYRGKPFPNKPIGIADMS
;
A
#
# COMPACT_ATOMS: atom_id res chain seq x y z
N THR A 1 3.94 -13.00 7.69
CA THR A 1 3.98 -13.71 6.39
C THR A 1 4.76 -12.84 5.43
N ASP A 2 5.85 -13.34 4.92
CA ASP A 2 6.72 -12.57 4.02
C ASP A 2 6.16 -12.58 2.58
N LEU A 3 5.14 -11.76 2.36
CA LEU A 3 4.55 -11.54 1.04
C LEU A 3 5.39 -10.59 0.15
N GLY A 4 6.50 -10.05 0.67
CA GLY A 4 7.34 -9.11 -0.08
C GLY A 4 6.70 -7.72 -0.27
N VAL A 5 5.67 -7.35 0.50
CA VAL A 5 4.98 -6.05 0.41
C VAL A 5 5.94 -4.88 0.57
N ASN A 6 6.92 -5.01 1.45
CA ASN A 6 7.98 -4.01 1.65
C ASN A 6 8.82 -3.80 0.39
N ILE A 7 9.10 -4.88 -0.38
CA ILE A 7 9.85 -4.79 -1.64
C ILE A 7 9.01 -4.06 -2.70
N TYR A 8 7.70 -4.36 -2.77
CA TYR A 8 6.78 -3.65 -3.65
C TYR A 8 6.78 -2.14 -3.35
N ILE A 9 6.60 -1.77 -2.07
CA ILE A 9 6.57 -0.38 -1.64
C ILE A 9 7.90 0.32 -1.96
N ASP A 10 9.04 -0.30 -1.68
CA ASP A 10 10.36 0.25 -1.97
C ASP A 10 10.53 0.55 -3.46
N ARG A 11 10.20 -0.41 -4.33
CA ARG A 11 10.24 -0.24 -5.79
C ARG A 11 9.29 0.86 -6.27
N ALA A 12 8.07 0.90 -5.75
CA ALA A 12 7.08 1.91 -6.11
C ALA A 12 7.56 3.32 -5.72
N LEU A 13 8.15 3.47 -4.52
CA LEU A 13 8.69 4.74 -4.05
C LEU A 13 9.96 5.18 -4.78
N ALA A 14 10.78 4.24 -5.26
CA ALA A 14 11.95 4.54 -6.09
C ALA A 14 11.58 4.89 -7.54
N GLY A 15 10.41 4.44 -8.01
CA GLY A 15 9.92 4.63 -9.37
C GLY A 15 9.26 5.99 -9.63
N ALA A 16 8.66 6.10 -10.82
CA ALA A 16 7.97 7.29 -11.31
C ALA A 16 6.86 7.79 -10.36
N TRP A 17 6.08 6.88 -9.80
CA TRP A 17 5.05 7.23 -8.85
C TRP A 17 5.63 7.89 -7.59
N GLY A 18 6.64 7.29 -6.98
CA GLY A 18 7.28 7.82 -5.78
C GLY A 18 7.93 9.18 -5.97
N LYS A 19 8.39 9.47 -7.20
CA LYS A 19 8.93 10.77 -7.62
C LYS A 19 7.86 11.80 -7.95
N GLY A 20 6.57 11.41 -8.01
CA GLY A 20 5.47 12.29 -8.31
C GLY A 20 5.26 12.57 -9.80
N GLU A 21 5.87 11.80 -10.71
CA GLU A 21 5.80 12.04 -12.16
C GLU A 21 4.38 11.92 -12.73
N ARG A 22 3.47 11.24 -12.00
CA ARG A 22 2.05 11.10 -12.36
C ARG A 22 1.12 12.00 -11.56
N LEU A 23 1.68 12.92 -10.77
CA LEU A 23 0.92 13.86 -9.96
C LEU A 23 1.13 15.27 -10.46
N TYR A 24 0.09 16.09 -10.37
CA TYR A 24 0.23 17.52 -10.60
C TYR A 24 0.95 18.15 -9.39
N MET A 25 2.23 18.47 -9.57
CA MET A 25 3.11 18.95 -8.52
C MET A 25 3.46 20.44 -8.64
N GLN A 26 2.61 21.23 -9.32
CA GLN A 26 2.77 22.68 -9.46
C GLN A 26 1.73 23.40 -8.62
N GLY A 27 2.19 24.36 -7.76
CA GLY A 27 1.27 25.17 -6.97
C GLY A 27 0.45 26.16 -7.82
N PRO A 28 -0.45 26.94 -7.21
CA PRO A 28 -0.61 27.10 -5.77
C PRO A 28 -1.35 25.93 -5.11
N TRP A 29 -0.89 25.54 -3.90
CA TRP A 29 -1.48 24.45 -3.12
C TRP A 29 -2.64 24.97 -2.29
N LYS A 30 -3.82 24.41 -2.48
CA LYS A 30 -5.02 24.69 -1.68
C LYS A 30 -5.69 23.39 -1.27
N GLN A 31 -6.31 23.42 -0.11
CA GLN A 31 -7.13 22.29 0.30
C GLN A 31 -8.35 22.20 -0.61
N GLY A 32 -8.47 21.08 -1.30
CA GLY A 32 -9.59 20.77 -2.18
C GLY A 32 -10.68 19.96 -1.49
N ALA A 33 -11.75 19.64 -2.22
CA ALA A 33 -12.75 18.68 -1.79
C ALA A 33 -12.14 17.25 -1.74
N PRO A 34 -12.69 16.34 -0.91
CA PRO A 34 -12.18 14.96 -0.82
C PRO A 34 -12.14 14.21 -2.16
N SER A 35 -13.04 14.54 -3.09
CA SER A 35 -13.11 13.95 -4.44
C SER A 35 -12.02 14.41 -5.39
N GLN A 36 -11.25 15.44 -5.04
CA GLN A 36 -10.19 15.98 -5.90
C GLN A 36 -8.85 15.23 -5.77
N GLY A 37 -8.77 14.21 -4.92
CA GLY A 37 -7.60 13.36 -4.77
C GLY A 37 -6.45 14.01 -4.00
N TYR A 38 -5.23 13.66 -4.38
CA TYR A 38 -4.02 14.07 -3.66
C TYR A 38 -3.70 15.55 -3.88
N GLN A 39 -3.62 16.33 -2.81
CA GLN A 39 -3.48 17.80 -2.84
C GLN A 39 -2.28 18.31 -2.00
N LEU A 40 -1.31 17.47 -1.69
CA LEU A 40 -0.14 17.88 -0.90
C LEU A 40 1.04 18.28 -1.78
N PRO A 41 1.87 19.24 -1.36
CA PRO A 41 3.11 19.62 -2.03
C PRO A 41 4.26 18.64 -1.74
N LEU A 42 3.94 17.37 -1.63
CA LEU A 42 4.89 16.30 -1.32
C LEU A 42 4.76 15.19 -2.37
N THR A 43 5.88 14.69 -2.87
CA THR A 43 5.85 13.46 -3.63
C THR A 43 5.48 12.28 -2.73
N PRO A 44 4.96 11.15 -3.26
CA PRO A 44 4.70 9.98 -2.45
C PRO A 44 5.90 9.52 -1.59
N ALA A 45 7.11 9.57 -2.14
CA ALA A 45 8.31 9.24 -1.37
C ALA A 45 8.58 10.23 -0.21
N GLN A 46 8.32 11.51 -0.42
CA GLN A 46 8.42 12.52 0.63
C GLN A 46 7.32 12.34 1.69
N LEU A 47 6.08 12.05 1.26
CA LEU A 47 4.97 11.75 2.17
C LEU A 47 5.30 10.55 3.07
N TYR A 48 5.84 9.47 2.50
CA TYR A 48 6.24 8.30 3.27
C TYR A 48 7.30 8.62 4.31
N ARG A 49 8.37 9.32 3.92
CA ARG A 49 9.44 9.72 4.87
C ARG A 49 8.91 10.59 6.00
N ALA A 50 8.10 11.60 5.66
CA ALA A 50 7.52 12.51 6.65
C ALA A 50 6.55 11.80 7.60
N GLY A 51 5.71 10.91 7.08
CA GLY A 51 4.74 10.14 7.85
C GLY A 51 5.39 9.11 8.77
N ILE A 52 6.40 8.37 8.28
CA ILE A 52 7.18 7.43 9.11
C ILE A 52 7.91 8.18 10.23
N ALA A 53 8.53 9.31 9.92
CA ALA A 53 9.20 10.12 10.92
C ALA A 53 8.22 10.62 12.00
N ALA A 54 7.04 11.09 11.59
CA ALA A 54 5.99 11.56 12.50
C ALA A 54 5.41 10.43 13.35
N THR A 55 5.18 9.24 12.75
CA THR A 55 4.75 8.04 13.49
C THR A 55 5.78 7.65 14.54
N ASN A 56 7.06 7.64 14.18
CA ASN A 56 8.14 7.34 15.13
C ASN A 56 8.25 8.41 16.25
N ALA A 57 8.04 9.68 15.94
CA ALA A 57 8.00 10.75 16.94
C ALA A 57 6.85 10.54 17.95
N HIS A 58 5.66 10.21 17.43
CA HIS A 58 4.51 9.85 18.27
C HIS A 58 4.83 8.67 19.20
N CYS A 59 5.39 7.59 18.66
CA CYS A 59 5.73 6.40 19.43
C CYS A 59 6.80 6.69 20.51
N ARG A 60 7.82 7.49 20.21
CA ARG A 60 8.81 7.91 21.21
C ARG A 60 8.18 8.72 22.34
N LYS A 61 7.22 9.58 22.02
CA LYS A 61 6.50 10.40 23.02
C LYS A 61 5.58 9.54 23.88
N ALA A 62 4.88 8.57 23.30
CA ALA A 62 3.91 7.74 24.01
C ALA A 62 4.55 6.53 24.73
N TYR A 63 5.57 5.91 24.12
CA TYR A 63 6.13 4.62 24.58
C TYR A 63 7.66 4.64 24.79
N GLY A 64 8.32 5.77 24.56
CA GLY A 64 9.78 5.91 24.73
C GLY A 64 10.62 5.27 23.62
N ARG A 65 10.01 4.63 22.60
CA ARG A 65 10.71 3.90 21.53
C ARG A 65 10.09 4.20 20.17
N SER A 66 10.80 3.88 19.08
CA SER A 66 10.27 3.98 17.72
C SER A 66 9.27 2.85 17.44
N PHE A 67 8.42 3.02 16.42
CA PHE A 67 7.35 2.08 16.04
C PHE A 67 7.84 0.63 15.86
N ASP A 68 9.01 0.44 15.29
CA ASP A 68 9.63 -0.87 15.06
C ASP A 68 10.09 -1.57 16.35
N ARG A 69 10.18 -0.82 17.47
CA ARG A 69 10.73 -1.29 18.77
C ARG A 69 9.71 -1.33 19.90
N ILE A 70 8.47 -0.97 19.65
CA ILE A 70 7.38 -1.10 20.61
C ILE A 70 6.73 -2.48 20.52
N GLU A 71 5.97 -2.84 21.54
CA GLU A 71 5.24 -4.13 21.62
C GLU A 71 4.15 -4.22 20.55
N ASP A 72 3.77 -5.44 20.16
CA ASP A 72 2.78 -5.69 19.11
C ASP A 72 1.41 -5.04 19.43
N ALA A 73 0.96 -5.11 20.68
CA ALA A 73 -0.27 -4.45 21.10
C ALA A 73 -0.21 -2.93 20.94
N GLN A 74 0.95 -2.33 21.23
CA GLN A 74 1.18 -0.88 21.05
C GLN A 74 1.24 -0.52 19.56
N ARG A 75 1.82 -1.38 18.70
CA ARG A 75 1.80 -1.19 17.23
C ARG A 75 0.39 -1.18 16.71
N GLU A 76 -0.43 -2.14 17.15
CA GLU A 76 -1.84 -2.20 16.76
C GLU A 76 -2.61 -0.97 17.20
N GLU A 77 -2.43 -0.50 18.42
CA GLU A 77 -3.03 0.75 18.93
C GLU A 77 -2.64 1.95 18.05
N VAL A 78 -1.36 2.08 17.69
CA VAL A 78 -0.89 3.15 16.79
C VAL A 78 -1.52 3.03 15.41
N LEU A 79 -1.59 1.84 14.83
CA LEU A 79 -2.22 1.63 13.52
C LEU A 79 -3.71 1.96 13.53
N ILE A 80 -4.44 1.58 14.59
CA ILE A 80 -5.84 1.96 14.79
C ILE A 80 -5.95 3.49 14.95
N GLY A 81 -5.05 4.11 15.71
CA GLY A 81 -5.01 5.56 15.90
C GLY A 81 -4.76 6.34 14.59
N LEU A 82 -3.90 5.81 13.71
CA LEU A 82 -3.67 6.36 12.37
C LEU A 82 -4.89 6.19 11.46
N SER A 83 -5.47 4.98 11.42
CA SER A 83 -6.61 4.65 10.57
C SER A 83 -7.86 5.48 10.89
N THR A 84 -8.07 5.75 12.17
CA THR A 84 -9.20 6.56 12.66
C THR A 84 -8.88 8.06 12.73
N ALA A 85 -7.64 8.45 12.40
CA ALA A 85 -7.12 9.81 12.56
C ALA A 85 -7.28 10.39 13.99
N LYS A 86 -7.29 9.53 15.01
CA LYS A 86 -7.19 9.93 16.41
C LYS A 86 -5.81 10.48 16.75
N ILE A 87 -4.76 9.87 16.17
CA ILE A 87 -3.41 10.41 16.24
C ILE A 87 -3.32 11.67 15.38
N LYS A 88 -2.67 12.72 15.90
CA LYS A 88 -2.32 13.93 15.17
C LYS A 88 -0.80 14.01 15.10
N PHE A 89 -0.28 14.35 13.94
CA PHE A 89 1.15 14.55 13.75
C PHE A 89 1.55 15.98 14.10
N ASP A 90 2.59 16.14 14.92
CA ASP A 90 3.08 17.46 15.35
C ASP A 90 3.68 18.28 14.18
N ASN A 91 4.06 17.63 13.08
CA ASN A 91 4.55 18.28 11.87
C ASN A 91 3.43 18.79 10.91
N GLY A 92 2.17 18.69 11.32
CA GLY A 92 1.03 19.16 10.52
C GLY A 92 0.68 18.28 9.31
N LEU A 93 1.37 17.16 9.09
CA LEU A 93 1.05 16.24 8.00
C LEU A 93 -0.36 15.64 8.20
N PRO A 94 -1.25 15.67 7.20
CA PRO A 94 -2.59 15.09 7.31
C PRO A 94 -2.52 13.56 7.47
N VAL A 95 -2.81 13.06 8.67
CA VAL A 95 -2.75 11.62 9.00
C VAL A 95 -3.61 10.79 8.06
N ARG A 96 -4.81 11.26 7.70
CA ARG A 96 -5.71 10.55 6.77
C ARG A 96 -5.07 10.31 5.41
N VAL A 97 -4.35 11.30 4.87
CA VAL A 97 -3.69 11.17 3.56
C VAL A 97 -2.52 10.19 3.65
N PHE A 98 -1.70 10.30 4.71
CA PHE A 98 -0.61 9.36 4.94
C PHE A 98 -1.14 7.92 5.09
N TRP A 99 -2.13 7.70 5.97
CA TRP A 99 -2.71 6.38 6.18
C TRP A 99 -3.32 5.79 4.90
N ALA A 100 -4.13 6.58 4.17
CA ALA A 100 -4.75 6.11 2.93
C ALA A 100 -3.69 5.68 1.90
N THR A 101 -2.59 6.46 1.78
CA THR A 101 -1.50 6.13 0.86
C THR A 101 -0.78 4.85 1.28
N VAL A 102 -0.45 4.69 2.57
CA VAL A 102 0.19 3.48 3.09
C VAL A 102 -0.72 2.27 2.91
N TYR A 103 -1.99 2.39 3.30
CA TYR A 103 -2.95 1.29 3.19
C TYR A 103 -3.12 0.84 1.73
N GLN A 104 -3.30 1.79 0.82
CA GLN A 104 -3.43 1.50 -0.61
C GLN A 104 -2.21 0.74 -1.15
N THR A 105 -1.00 1.21 -0.86
CA THR A 105 0.21 0.55 -1.35
C THR A 105 0.47 -0.82 -0.69
N VAL A 106 0.02 -1.03 0.54
CA VAL A 106 0.04 -2.35 1.18
C VAL A 106 -0.89 -3.31 0.44
N ILE A 107 -2.13 -2.90 0.14
CA ILE A 107 -3.10 -3.70 -0.62
C ILE A 107 -2.57 -4.01 -2.02
N GLU A 108 -2.01 -3.02 -2.71
CA GLU A 108 -1.36 -3.22 -4.01
C GLU A 108 -0.22 -4.24 -3.91
N GLY A 109 0.67 -4.12 -2.93
CA GLY A 109 1.77 -5.06 -2.73
C GLY A 109 1.32 -6.47 -2.34
N MET A 110 0.15 -6.62 -1.70
CA MET A 110 -0.43 -7.93 -1.37
C MET A 110 -1.04 -8.64 -2.58
N TYR A 111 -1.61 -7.88 -3.53
CA TYR A 111 -2.43 -8.45 -4.60
C TYR A 111 -1.96 -8.11 -6.02
N SER A 112 -0.88 -7.36 -6.18
CA SER A 112 -0.26 -7.14 -7.50
C SER A 112 0.36 -8.42 -8.05
N ASP A 113 0.69 -8.40 -9.34
CA ASP A 113 1.51 -9.48 -9.91
C ASP A 113 2.89 -9.52 -9.22
N PRO A 114 3.39 -10.72 -8.87
CA PRO A 114 4.69 -10.89 -8.21
C PRO A 114 5.88 -10.24 -8.93
N ILE A 115 5.77 -9.98 -10.22
CA ILE A 115 6.81 -9.30 -11.01
C ILE A 115 7.15 -7.91 -10.44
N TYR A 116 6.19 -7.27 -9.76
CA TYR A 116 6.38 -5.96 -9.12
C TYR A 116 7.01 -6.02 -7.73
N GLY A 117 7.28 -7.23 -7.20
CA GLY A 117 8.03 -7.46 -5.97
C GLY A 117 7.20 -7.84 -4.75
N GLY A 118 5.88 -7.60 -4.77
CA GLY A 118 4.94 -8.07 -3.75
C GLY A 118 4.34 -9.43 -4.04
N ASN A 119 3.30 -9.81 -3.28
CA ASN A 119 2.51 -11.03 -3.52
C ASN A 119 3.35 -12.28 -3.79
N ARG A 120 4.43 -12.44 -3.02
CA ARG A 120 5.40 -13.52 -3.20
C ARG A 120 4.69 -14.87 -3.25
N ASN A 121 5.08 -15.70 -4.22
CA ASN A 121 4.48 -17.01 -4.47
C ASN A 121 2.97 -16.94 -4.77
N LYS A 122 2.46 -15.77 -5.18
CA LYS A 122 1.02 -15.54 -5.45
C LYS A 122 0.13 -15.84 -4.24
N ALA A 123 0.69 -15.74 -3.03
CA ALA A 123 0.01 -16.13 -1.81
C ALA A 123 -1.21 -15.24 -1.51
N GLY A 124 -1.16 -13.93 -1.82
CA GLY A 124 -2.32 -13.04 -1.75
C GLY A 124 -3.43 -13.46 -2.70
N TRP A 125 -3.09 -13.85 -3.94
CA TRP A 125 -4.06 -14.37 -4.89
C TRP A 125 -4.69 -15.68 -4.45
N ALA A 126 -3.90 -16.57 -3.86
CA ALA A 126 -4.40 -17.84 -3.31
C ALA A 126 -5.44 -17.62 -2.20
N ILE A 127 -5.23 -16.61 -1.33
CA ILE A 127 -6.17 -16.28 -0.24
C ILE A 127 -7.53 -15.86 -0.78
N ILE A 128 -7.56 -15.07 -1.87
CA ILE A 128 -8.81 -14.54 -2.44
C ILE A 128 -9.36 -15.38 -3.59
N GLY A 129 -8.70 -16.49 -3.95
CA GLY A 129 -9.08 -17.33 -5.09
C GLY A 129 -8.90 -16.65 -6.45
N PHE A 130 -8.01 -15.65 -6.57
CA PHE A 130 -7.78 -14.96 -7.83
C PHE A 130 -6.92 -15.82 -8.77
N PRO A 131 -7.36 -16.08 -10.01
CA PRO A 131 -6.69 -17.01 -10.93
C PRO A 131 -5.45 -16.41 -11.61
N GLY A 132 -5.15 -15.13 -11.41
CA GLY A 132 -4.02 -14.45 -12.05
C GLY A 132 -4.38 -13.75 -13.34
N ILE A 133 -3.55 -13.85 -14.37
CA ILE A 133 -3.70 -13.10 -15.62
C ILE A 133 -5.01 -13.46 -16.34
N ILE A 134 -5.88 -12.46 -16.52
CA ILE A 134 -7.23 -12.64 -17.07
C ILE A 134 -7.17 -13.14 -18.52
N ALA A 135 -6.20 -12.72 -19.31
CA ALA A 135 -6.10 -13.06 -20.73
C ALA A 135 -6.02 -14.57 -21.01
N VAL A 136 -5.39 -15.35 -20.10
CA VAL A 136 -5.26 -16.80 -20.25
C VAL A 136 -6.54 -17.57 -19.90
N HIS A 137 -7.55 -16.90 -19.34
CA HIS A 137 -8.77 -17.52 -18.86
C HIS A 137 -9.99 -17.30 -19.76
N ARG A 138 -9.81 -16.63 -20.90
CA ARG A 138 -10.92 -16.31 -21.83
C ARG A 138 -11.80 -17.52 -22.14
N ASP A 139 -11.17 -18.64 -22.50
CA ASP A 139 -11.89 -19.86 -22.91
C ASP A 139 -12.46 -20.64 -21.71
N HIS A 140 -12.07 -20.25 -20.50
CA HIS A 140 -12.53 -20.89 -19.27
C HIS A 140 -13.84 -20.32 -18.73
N VAL A 141 -14.23 -19.12 -19.15
CA VAL A 141 -15.42 -18.41 -18.63
C VAL A 141 -16.69 -19.25 -18.80
N GLU A 142 -16.90 -19.81 -20.00
CA GLU A 142 -18.05 -20.69 -20.25
C GLU A 142 -17.85 -22.10 -19.71
N LYS A 143 -16.65 -22.67 -19.89
CA LYS A 143 -16.32 -24.02 -19.48
C LYS A 143 -16.53 -24.28 -17.99
N TYR A 144 -16.22 -23.28 -17.14
CA TYR A 144 -16.30 -23.38 -15.69
C TYR A 144 -17.47 -22.60 -15.08
N ARG A 145 -18.43 -22.12 -15.89
CA ARG A 145 -19.62 -21.43 -15.39
C ARG A 145 -20.35 -22.31 -14.35
N GLY A 146 -20.49 -21.80 -13.11
CA GLY A 146 -21.12 -22.52 -12.00
C GLY A 146 -20.35 -23.74 -11.49
N LYS A 147 -19.10 -23.93 -11.87
CA LYS A 147 -18.22 -25.01 -11.44
C LYS A 147 -16.97 -24.47 -10.72
N PRO A 148 -16.39 -25.21 -9.77
CA PRO A 148 -15.10 -24.84 -9.19
C PRO A 148 -14.03 -24.69 -10.26
N PHE A 149 -13.25 -23.61 -10.18
CA PHE A 149 -12.13 -23.39 -11.09
C PHE A 149 -10.85 -23.99 -10.50
N PRO A 150 -10.25 -25.02 -11.11
CA PRO A 150 -9.19 -25.80 -10.48
C PRO A 150 -7.78 -25.24 -10.66
N ASN A 151 -7.64 -24.03 -11.23
CA ASN A 151 -6.33 -23.52 -11.60
C ASN A 151 -5.53 -22.95 -10.45
N LYS A 152 -4.21 -23.14 -10.53
CA LYS A 152 -3.24 -22.35 -9.75
C LYS A 152 -3.12 -20.94 -10.37
N PRO A 153 -2.93 -19.89 -9.57
CA PRO A 153 -2.72 -18.55 -10.10
C PRO A 153 -1.52 -18.47 -11.06
N ILE A 154 -1.73 -17.82 -12.21
CA ILE A 154 -0.69 -17.60 -13.23
C ILE A 154 -0.35 -16.11 -13.22
N GLY A 155 0.94 -15.78 -13.04
CA GLY A 155 1.47 -14.42 -13.12
C GLY A 155 2.16 -14.14 -14.45
N ILE A 156 2.56 -12.88 -14.67
CA ILE A 156 3.25 -12.43 -15.91
C ILE A 156 4.52 -13.26 -16.16
N ALA A 157 5.29 -13.53 -15.12
CA ALA A 157 6.54 -14.29 -15.25
C ALA A 157 6.34 -15.76 -15.60
N ASP A 158 5.13 -16.32 -15.44
CA ASP A 158 4.84 -17.72 -15.79
C ASP A 158 4.48 -17.88 -17.28
N MET A 159 4.37 -16.79 -18.03
CA MET A 159 4.02 -16.80 -19.45
C MET A 159 5.23 -16.82 -20.39
N SER A 160 6.44 -16.75 -19.84
CA SER A 160 7.71 -16.75 -20.58
C SER A 160 8.27 -18.14 -20.81
#